data_061d951747e578cac9e019082ef147fa
#
_entry.id   061d951747e578cac9e019082ef147fa
#
_cell.length_a   1.000
_cell.length_b   1.000
_cell.length_c   1.000
_cell.angle_alpha   90.00
_cell.angle_beta   90.00
_cell.angle_gamma   90.00
#
_symmetry.space_group_name_H-M   'P 1'
#
loop_
_entity.id
_entity.type
_entity.pdbx_description
1 polymer ?
#
loop_
_entity_poly.entity_id
_entity_poly.type
_entity_poly.pdbx_seq_one_letter_code
_entity_poly.pdbx_strand_id
1 'polypeptide(L)'
;MKFSEDKYLLYASRSPIPANKRSKFNFAYRQVCIYAFPKKQLKKFYSTKKSKLEFEEDIEYLRFLEKGIDVKCIELSDKSIAVDTIEDLNKVRKVIQNFEKKLK
;
A
#
# COMPACT_ATOMS: atom_id res chain seq x y z
N MET A 1 5.31 1.41 4.53
CA MET A 1 5.28 -0.02 4.91
C MET A 1 6.68 -0.62 4.96
N LYS A 2 6.84 -1.75 5.63
CA LYS A 2 8.10 -2.50 5.76
C LYS A 2 7.84 -3.98 5.48
N PHE A 3 8.78 -4.65 4.82
CA PHE A 3 8.73 -6.08 4.54
C PHE A 3 10.09 -6.74 4.75
N SER A 4 10.10 -8.07 4.88
CA SER A 4 11.28 -8.92 5.04
C SER A 4 12.09 -9.00 3.73
N GLU A 5 13.29 -9.59 3.79
CA GLU A 5 14.11 -9.88 2.60
C GLU A 5 13.34 -10.70 1.56
N ASP A 6 12.54 -11.67 2.02
CA ASP A 6 11.66 -12.49 1.17
C ASP A 6 10.39 -11.76 0.69
N LYS A 7 10.31 -10.45 0.91
CA LYS A 7 9.18 -9.61 0.50
C LYS A 7 7.84 -9.94 1.19
N TYR A 8 7.88 -10.50 2.38
CA TYR A 8 6.69 -10.59 3.23
C TYR A 8 6.50 -9.32 4.05
N LEU A 9 5.26 -8.85 4.13
CA LEU A 9 4.92 -7.66 4.88
C LEU A 9 5.19 -7.88 6.37
N LEU A 10 6.00 -7.00 6.96
CA LEU A 10 6.24 -6.97 8.40
C LEU A 10 5.27 -6.03 9.11
N TYR A 11 5.05 -4.86 8.54
CA TYR A 11 4.10 -3.88 9.04
C TYR A 11 3.82 -2.78 8.01
N ALA A 12 2.64 -2.18 8.14
CA ALA A 12 2.29 -0.96 7.41
C ALA A 12 1.72 0.08 8.39
N SER A 13 2.03 1.33 8.17
CA SER A 13 1.58 2.44 9.00
C SER A 13 1.30 3.67 8.15
N ARG A 14 0.40 4.51 8.61
CA ARG A 14 0.21 5.86 8.08
C ARG A 14 1.38 6.77 8.42
N SER A 15 2.08 6.49 9.51
CA SER A 15 3.34 7.15 9.84
C SER A 15 4.49 6.63 8.97
N PRO A 16 5.49 7.47 8.67
CA PRO A 16 6.69 7.03 7.97
C PRO A 16 7.44 5.95 8.76
N ILE A 17 7.63 4.77 8.16
CA ILE A 17 8.40 3.66 8.71
C ILE A 17 9.36 3.11 7.63
N PRO A 18 10.58 2.68 8.02
CA PRO A 18 11.14 2.67 9.37
C PRO A 18 11.52 4.06 9.87
N ALA A 19 11.35 4.28 11.17
CA ALA A 19 11.92 5.45 11.83
C ALA A 19 13.44 5.28 11.98
N ASN A 20 14.15 6.39 11.97
CA ASN A 20 15.59 6.43 12.08
C ASN A 20 15.95 7.07 13.43
N LYS A 21 16.94 6.51 14.13
CA LYS A 21 17.43 7.01 15.43
C LYS A 21 17.85 8.50 15.37
N ARG A 22 18.25 9.00 14.19
CA ARG A 22 18.69 10.38 13.98
C ARG A 22 17.56 11.31 13.50
N SER A 23 16.32 10.87 13.60
CA SER A 23 15.12 11.61 13.13
C SER A 23 15.17 12.02 11.64
N LYS A 24 15.96 11.34 10.83
CA LYS A 24 16.03 11.54 9.39
C LYS A 24 15.24 10.42 8.70
N PHE A 25 14.35 10.80 7.79
CA PHE A 25 13.66 9.86 6.95
C PHE A 25 14.55 9.50 5.75
N ASN A 26 14.99 8.24 5.65
CA ASN A 26 15.90 7.81 4.59
C ASN A 26 15.17 7.14 3.43
N PHE A 27 14.23 6.24 3.72
CA PHE A 27 13.45 5.55 2.70
C PHE A 27 12.16 4.97 3.27
N ALA A 28 11.16 4.81 2.43
CA ALA A 28 9.97 4.00 2.70
C ALA A 28 9.46 3.38 1.41
N TYR A 29 8.69 2.32 1.58
CA TYR A 29 7.89 1.78 0.50
C TYR A 29 6.46 2.31 0.62
N ARG A 30 5.92 2.76 -0.50
CA ARG A 30 4.54 3.20 -0.61
C ARG A 30 3.66 2.07 -1.11
N GLN A 31 2.48 1.98 -0.56
CA GLN A 31 1.45 1.06 -1.03
C GLN A 31 0.84 1.56 -2.35
N VAL A 32 0.58 0.65 -3.28
CA VAL A 32 -0.05 0.95 -4.58
C VAL A 32 -1.54 0.55 -4.59
N CYS A 33 -2.08 0.04 -3.50
CA CYS A 33 -3.49 -0.34 -3.33
C CYS A 33 -4.00 -1.36 -4.37
N ILE A 34 -3.17 -2.30 -4.79
CA ILE A 34 -3.54 -3.43 -5.62
C ILE A 34 -3.34 -4.71 -4.82
N TYR A 35 -4.40 -5.50 -4.66
CA TYR A 35 -4.41 -6.70 -3.83
C TYR A 35 -4.95 -7.90 -4.57
N ALA A 36 -4.35 -9.07 -4.33
CA ALA A 36 -4.87 -10.35 -4.77
C ALA A 36 -5.09 -11.26 -3.57
N PHE A 37 -6.27 -11.82 -3.43
CA PHE A 37 -6.62 -12.69 -2.32
C PHE A 37 -7.07 -14.05 -2.83
N PRO A 38 -6.49 -15.16 -2.32
CA PRO A 38 -7.10 -16.46 -2.48
C PRO A 38 -8.52 -16.46 -1.87
N LYS A 39 -9.47 -17.10 -2.54
CA LYS A 39 -10.88 -17.13 -2.10
C LYS A 39 -11.05 -17.57 -0.63
N LYS A 40 -10.23 -18.51 -0.18
CA LYS A 40 -10.21 -18.98 1.22
C LYS A 40 -9.86 -17.85 2.20
N GLN A 41 -8.85 -17.05 1.87
CA GLN A 41 -8.41 -15.94 2.71
C GLN A 41 -9.43 -14.81 2.72
N LEU A 42 -10.04 -14.51 1.58
CA LEU A 42 -11.09 -13.51 1.50
C LEU A 42 -12.32 -13.89 2.34
N LYS A 43 -12.72 -15.16 2.32
CA LYS A 43 -13.79 -15.68 3.20
C LYS A 43 -13.42 -15.52 4.68
N LYS A 44 -12.18 -15.84 5.06
CA LYS A 44 -11.69 -15.69 6.42
C LYS A 44 -11.68 -14.23 6.85
N PHE A 45 -11.27 -13.33 5.99
CA PHE A 45 -11.33 -11.89 6.23
C PHE A 45 -12.75 -11.42 6.49
N TYR A 46 -13.69 -11.78 5.64
CA TYR A 46 -15.10 -11.40 5.76
C TYR A 46 -15.75 -11.94 7.04
N SER A 47 -15.41 -13.16 7.46
CA SER A 47 -15.96 -13.80 8.67
C SER A 47 -15.35 -13.32 9.98
N THR A 48 -14.35 -12.45 9.94
CA THR A 48 -13.66 -11.94 11.13
C THR A 48 -13.88 -10.45 11.34
N LYS A 49 -13.97 -10.06 12.62
CA LYS A 49 -14.11 -8.66 13.00
C LYS A 49 -12.84 -7.86 12.68
N LYS A 50 -13.00 -6.56 12.48
CA LYS A 50 -11.90 -5.61 12.37
C LYS A 50 -10.91 -5.78 13.52
N SER A 51 -9.63 -5.87 13.21
CA SER A 51 -8.58 -6.08 14.21
C SER A 51 -8.13 -4.75 14.84
N LYS A 52 -7.37 -4.82 15.93
CA LYS A 52 -6.95 -3.62 16.65
C LYS A 52 -6.05 -2.71 15.83
N LEU A 53 -5.02 -3.26 15.19
CA LEU A 53 -4.11 -2.49 14.35
C LEU A 53 -4.82 -1.94 13.10
N GLU A 54 -5.70 -2.75 12.51
CA GLU A 54 -6.54 -2.28 11.39
C GLU A 54 -7.41 -1.10 11.80
N PHE A 55 -7.96 -1.12 13.02
CA PHE A 55 -8.78 -0.03 13.54
C PHE A 55 -7.98 1.26 13.72
N GLU A 56 -6.78 1.16 14.30
CA GLU A 56 -5.91 2.32 14.57
C GLU A 56 -5.31 2.93 13.30
N GLU A 57 -4.82 2.08 12.40
CA GLU A 57 -4.12 2.53 11.18
C GLU A 57 -5.08 2.73 9.98
N ASP A 58 -6.30 2.17 10.08
CA ASP A 58 -7.27 2.10 8.98
C ASP A 58 -6.66 1.48 7.70
N ILE A 59 -5.97 0.37 7.91
CA ILE A 59 -5.29 -0.44 6.89
C ILE A 59 -5.79 -1.89 7.00
N GLU A 60 -6.62 -2.33 6.08
CA GLU A 60 -7.40 -3.56 6.18
C GLU A 60 -6.55 -4.83 6.25
N TYR A 61 -5.45 -4.90 5.50
CA TYR A 61 -4.63 -6.11 5.47
C TYR A 61 -3.79 -6.32 6.75
N LEU A 62 -3.75 -5.37 7.68
CA LEU A 62 -3.18 -5.59 9.02
C LEU A 62 -3.95 -6.66 9.78
N ARG A 63 -5.24 -6.86 9.49
CA ARG A 63 -6.03 -7.97 10.05
C ARG A 63 -5.42 -9.34 9.74
N PHE A 64 -4.85 -9.51 8.55
CA PHE A 64 -4.14 -10.74 8.22
C PHE A 64 -2.89 -10.94 9.07
N LEU A 65 -2.08 -9.89 9.23
CA LEU A 65 -0.86 -9.95 10.04
C LEU A 65 -1.17 -10.28 11.50
N GLU A 66 -2.17 -9.64 12.10
CA GLU A 66 -2.60 -9.91 13.48
C GLU A 66 -3.13 -11.34 13.67
N LYS A 67 -3.52 -12.01 12.59
CA LYS A 67 -3.95 -13.42 12.59
C LYS A 67 -2.85 -14.40 12.17
N GLY A 68 -1.62 -13.95 12.05
CA GLY A 68 -0.49 -14.77 11.62
C GLY A 68 -0.59 -15.25 10.16
N ILE A 69 -1.28 -14.49 9.32
CA ILE A 69 -1.39 -14.78 7.88
C ILE A 69 -0.43 -13.88 7.13
N ASP A 70 0.50 -14.50 6.42
CA ASP A 70 1.50 -13.79 5.65
C ASP A 70 0.90 -13.04 4.46
N VAL A 71 1.39 -11.83 4.25
CA VAL A 71 1.05 -10.99 3.10
C VAL A 71 2.30 -10.80 2.25
N LYS A 72 2.30 -11.40 1.05
CA LYS A 72 3.40 -11.24 0.08
C LYS A 72 3.33 -9.88 -0.59
N CYS A 73 4.44 -9.17 -0.61
CA CYS A 73 4.58 -7.90 -1.30
C CYS A 73 5.30 -8.09 -2.64
N ILE A 74 4.84 -7.38 -3.67
CA ILE A 74 5.51 -7.30 -4.97
C ILE A 74 5.95 -5.86 -5.16
N GLU A 75 7.25 -5.67 -5.36
CA GLU A 75 7.81 -4.36 -5.64
C GLU A 75 7.56 -3.99 -7.11
N LEU A 76 7.00 -2.83 -7.32
CA LEU A 76 6.72 -2.29 -8.65
C LEU A 76 7.51 -0.99 -8.84
N SER A 77 7.91 -0.72 -10.08
CA SER A 77 8.41 0.60 -10.47
C SER A 77 7.21 1.56 -10.50
N ASP A 78 7.08 2.40 -9.48
CA ASP A 78 5.89 3.20 -9.29
C ASP A 78 6.05 4.60 -9.91
N LYS A 79 5.33 4.81 -11.01
CA LYS A 79 5.07 6.13 -11.60
C LYS A 79 3.58 6.50 -11.46
N SER A 80 2.82 5.78 -10.65
CA SER A 80 1.41 6.05 -10.46
C SER A 80 1.18 7.35 -9.68
N ILE A 81 0.14 8.07 -10.05
CA ILE A 81 -0.29 9.30 -9.40
C ILE A 81 -1.66 9.00 -8.78
N ALA A 82 -1.77 9.12 -7.45
CA ALA A 82 -3.05 9.03 -6.78
C ALA A 82 -3.93 10.22 -7.15
N VAL A 83 -5.25 9.99 -7.26
CA VAL A 83 -6.23 11.02 -7.60
C VAL A 83 -7.22 11.10 -6.43
N ASP A 84 -6.92 11.95 -5.48
CA ASP A 84 -7.77 12.18 -4.30
C ASP A 84 -8.41 13.57 -4.32
N THR A 85 -7.86 14.49 -5.10
CA THR A 85 -8.30 15.87 -5.22
C THR A 85 -8.52 16.29 -6.68
N ILE A 86 -9.21 17.41 -6.89
CA ILE A 86 -9.39 18.01 -8.23
C ILE A 86 -8.03 18.43 -8.83
N GLU A 87 -7.11 18.89 -8.00
CA GLU A 87 -5.75 19.23 -8.43
C GLU A 87 -5.00 18.01 -8.96
N ASP A 88 -5.13 16.86 -8.29
CA ASP A 88 -4.52 15.60 -8.74
C ASP A 88 -5.13 15.14 -10.06
N LEU A 89 -6.46 15.22 -10.19
CA LEU A 89 -7.15 14.92 -11.44
C LEU A 89 -6.61 15.77 -12.60
N ASN A 90 -6.42 17.07 -12.39
CA ASN A 90 -5.88 17.97 -13.42
C ASN A 90 -4.42 17.65 -13.77
N LYS A 91 -3.60 17.25 -12.80
CA LYS A 91 -2.23 16.76 -13.05
C LYS A 91 -2.25 15.50 -13.91
N VAL A 92 -3.08 14.52 -13.56
CA VAL A 92 -3.19 13.25 -14.30
C VAL A 92 -3.69 13.49 -15.73
N ARG A 93 -4.68 14.33 -15.94
CA ARG A 93 -5.15 14.71 -17.28
C ARG A 93 -4.03 15.24 -18.17
N LYS A 94 -3.19 16.14 -17.64
CA LYS A 94 -2.03 16.68 -18.37
C LYS A 94 -1.02 15.58 -18.73
N VAL A 95 -0.77 14.65 -17.81
CA VAL A 95 0.17 13.53 -18.04
C VAL A 95 -0.37 12.62 -19.16
N ILE A 96 -1.66 12.27 -19.13
CA ILE A 96 -2.29 11.45 -20.16
C ILE A 96 -2.25 12.13 -21.53
N GLN A 97 -2.62 13.40 -21.61
CA GLN A 97 -2.57 14.17 -22.86
C GLN A 97 -1.16 14.21 -23.47
N ASN A 98 -0.15 14.37 -22.63
CA ASN A 98 1.25 14.36 -23.07
C ASN A 98 1.69 12.97 -23.55
N PHE A 99 1.19 11.91 -22.92
CA PHE A 99 1.45 10.54 -23.32
C PHE A 99 0.79 10.23 -24.70
N GLU A 100 -0.46 10.60 -24.88
CA GLU A 100 -1.18 10.45 -26.15
C GLU A 100 -0.51 11.19 -27.32
N LYS A 101 0.00 12.40 -27.08
CA LYS A 101 0.76 13.17 -28.09
C LYS A 101 2.07 12.48 -28.50
N LYS A 102 2.70 11.71 -27.60
CA LYS A 102 3.92 10.95 -27.92
C LYS A 102 3.65 9.66 -28.67
N LEU A 103 2.43 9.13 -28.63
CA LEU A 103 2.02 7.92 -29.34
C LEU A 103 1.55 8.20 -30.78
N LYS A 104 1.27 9.44 -31.12
CA LYS A 104 0.93 9.91 -32.48
C LYS A 104 2.17 10.36 -33.22
#